data_3f2aeb26964244d6ec2893723f4f5c65
#
_entry.id   3f2aeb26964244d6ec2893723f4f5c65
#
_cell.length_a   1.000
_cell.length_b   1.000
_cell.length_c   1.000
_cell.angle_alpha   90.00
_cell.angle_beta   90.00
_cell.angle_gamma   90.00
#
_symmetry.space_group_name_H-M   'P 1'
#
loop_
_entity.id
_entity.type
_entity.pdbx_description
1 polymer ?
#
loop_
_entity_poly.entity_id
_entity_poly.type
_entity_poly.pdbx_seq_one_letter_code
_entity_poly.pdbx_strand_id
1 'polypeptide(L)'
;MDINKKEFVPHLLPIEKSHHQKLNEIKINIVKMFKNRGFIKEENLEKNIKKLLSDDNDDLEYILTLDNESNYNTTIENKQVYIKIFDYKITSINKNSAIGEFITKYNSKYKFIVVENINQKSEKVIYSYNTKSEIFKIQELMINIVDHVLVPKHIVLTEKEGNDILEAYCAKKKDMPLLLSTDPVARYYNMKGGEICKIIRASVMTCETPFYRIVVKTNSIKAKT
;
A
#
# COMPACT_ATOMS: atom_id res chain seq x y z
N MET A 1 60.29 2.88 -5.35
CA MET A 1 59.31 2.27 -4.43
C MET A 1 57.93 2.84 -4.78
N ASP A 2 57.29 2.19 -5.73
CA ASP A 2 55.96 2.59 -6.19
C ASP A 2 54.90 2.02 -5.23
N ILE A 3 54.33 2.92 -4.47
CA ILE A 3 53.18 2.58 -3.61
C ILE A 3 51.95 2.52 -4.52
N ASN A 4 51.54 1.30 -4.89
CA ASN A 4 50.31 1.00 -5.55
C ASN A 4 49.11 1.63 -4.77
N LYS A 5 48.67 2.82 -5.18
CA LYS A 5 47.37 3.34 -4.83
C LYS A 5 46.32 2.46 -5.52
N LYS A 6 45.83 1.46 -4.83
CA LYS A 6 44.54 0.82 -5.21
C LYS A 6 43.48 1.90 -5.16
N GLU A 7 43.09 2.39 -6.32
CA GLU A 7 41.90 3.22 -6.45
C GLU A 7 40.70 2.42 -5.90
N PHE A 8 40.18 2.93 -4.80
CA PHE A 8 38.95 2.43 -4.22
C PHE A 8 37.83 2.85 -5.18
N VAL A 9 37.50 1.98 -6.12
CA VAL A 9 36.32 2.14 -6.97
C VAL A 9 35.13 1.77 -6.10
N PRO A 10 34.28 2.73 -5.72
CA PRO A 10 33.06 2.37 -5.00
C PRO A 10 32.18 1.56 -5.94
N HIS A 11 32.06 0.27 -5.68
CA HIS A 11 31.13 -0.63 -6.38
C HIS A 11 29.65 -0.34 -6.02
N LEU A 12 29.26 0.92 -6.05
CA LEU A 12 27.87 1.33 -6.07
C LEU A 12 27.45 1.57 -7.52
N LEU A 13 27.59 0.53 -8.34
CA LEU A 13 26.88 0.52 -9.62
C LEU A 13 25.39 0.50 -9.29
N PRO A 14 24.59 1.46 -9.78
CA PRO A 14 23.15 1.31 -9.68
C PRO A 14 22.80 0.01 -10.41
N ILE A 15 22.34 -0.98 -9.69
CA ILE A 15 21.84 -2.21 -10.29
C ILE A 15 20.54 -1.80 -10.97
N GLU A 16 20.61 -1.48 -12.25
CA GLU A 16 19.44 -1.27 -13.08
C GLU A 16 18.74 -2.62 -13.24
N LYS A 17 17.68 -2.80 -12.48
CA LYS A 17 16.84 -3.98 -12.61
C LYS A 17 16.19 -3.98 -13.98
N SER A 18 16.18 -5.14 -14.63
CA SER A 18 15.45 -5.31 -15.88
C SER A 18 13.95 -5.07 -15.65
N HIS A 19 13.23 -4.72 -16.74
CA HIS A 19 11.79 -4.50 -16.68
C HIS A 19 11.04 -5.69 -16.04
N HIS A 20 11.37 -6.89 -16.46
CA HIS A 20 10.80 -8.14 -15.93
C HIS A 20 11.08 -8.32 -14.42
N GLN A 21 12.29 -7.98 -13.97
CA GLN A 21 12.63 -8.03 -12.53
C GLN A 21 11.81 -7.02 -11.72
N LYS A 22 11.60 -5.80 -12.25
CA LYS A 22 10.74 -4.79 -11.61
C LYS A 22 9.31 -5.29 -11.46
N LEU A 23 8.73 -5.86 -12.51
CA LEU A 23 7.38 -6.42 -12.47
C LEU A 23 7.26 -7.56 -11.44
N ASN A 24 8.23 -8.46 -11.39
CA ASN A 24 8.24 -9.55 -10.43
C ASN A 24 8.32 -9.06 -8.98
N GLU A 25 9.13 -8.05 -8.69
CA GLU A 25 9.18 -7.44 -7.37
C GLU A 25 7.86 -6.77 -6.98
N ILE A 26 7.23 -6.06 -7.90
CA ILE A 26 5.91 -5.47 -7.67
C ILE A 26 4.89 -6.56 -7.33
N LYS A 27 4.84 -7.66 -8.10
CA LYS A 27 3.95 -8.80 -7.83
C LYS A 27 4.19 -9.37 -6.42
N ILE A 28 5.44 -9.59 -6.04
CA ILE A 28 5.82 -10.11 -4.71
C ILE A 28 5.38 -9.13 -3.60
N ASN A 29 5.66 -7.83 -3.77
CA ASN A 29 5.36 -6.82 -2.78
C ASN A 29 3.85 -6.59 -2.61
N ILE A 30 3.05 -6.74 -3.67
CA ILE A 30 1.59 -6.73 -3.59
C ILE A 30 1.09 -7.90 -2.72
N VAL A 31 1.57 -9.14 -2.93
CA VAL A 31 1.16 -10.29 -2.12
C VAL A 31 1.56 -10.10 -0.65
N LYS A 32 2.78 -9.63 -0.38
CA LYS A 32 3.24 -9.29 0.98
C LYS A 32 2.36 -8.23 1.63
N MET A 33 1.94 -7.20 0.89
CA MET A 33 1.06 -6.16 1.39
C MET A 33 -0.30 -6.73 1.78
N PHE A 34 -0.92 -7.59 0.97
CA PHE A 34 -2.18 -8.25 1.32
C PHE A 34 -2.02 -9.24 2.49
N LYS A 35 -0.86 -9.89 2.63
CA LYS A 35 -0.51 -10.68 3.84
C LYS A 35 -0.46 -9.77 5.07
N ASN A 36 0.28 -8.66 5.01
CA ASN A 36 0.43 -7.74 6.14
C ASN A 36 -0.89 -7.05 6.52
N ARG A 37 -1.81 -6.90 5.58
CA ARG A 37 -3.19 -6.47 5.81
C ARG A 37 -4.06 -7.58 6.42
N GLY A 38 -3.56 -8.85 6.52
CA GLY A 38 -4.26 -9.98 7.10
C GLY A 38 -5.27 -10.67 6.17
N PHE A 39 -5.27 -10.37 4.88
CA PHE A 39 -6.13 -11.04 3.89
C PHE A 39 -5.56 -12.39 3.43
N ILE A 40 -4.25 -12.60 3.54
CA ILE A 40 -3.56 -13.83 3.14
C ILE A 40 -2.87 -14.42 4.36
N LYS A 41 -3.04 -15.73 4.56
CA LYS A 41 -2.35 -16.48 5.61
C LYS A 41 -0.90 -16.75 5.20
N GLU A 42 -0.02 -16.91 6.17
CA GLU A 42 1.40 -17.16 5.95
C GLU A 42 1.67 -18.43 5.13
N GLU A 43 0.89 -19.47 5.40
CA GLU A 43 0.95 -20.77 4.70
C GLU A 43 0.71 -20.66 3.19
N ASN A 44 -0.15 -19.72 2.77
CA ASN A 44 -0.54 -19.53 1.37
C ASN A 44 0.29 -18.44 0.65
N LEU A 45 1.21 -17.77 1.36
CA LEU A 45 2.01 -16.68 0.81
C LEU A 45 2.83 -17.13 -0.40
N GLU A 46 3.63 -18.18 -0.22
CA GLU A 46 4.50 -18.71 -1.30
C GLU A 46 3.70 -19.23 -2.50
N LYS A 47 2.56 -19.87 -2.23
CA LYS A 47 1.67 -20.39 -3.28
C LYS A 47 1.12 -19.25 -4.14
N ASN A 48 0.66 -18.16 -3.52
CA ASN A 48 0.16 -16.99 -4.23
C ASN A 48 1.27 -16.27 -5.01
N ILE A 49 2.48 -16.15 -4.45
CA ILE A 49 3.63 -15.60 -5.15
C ILE A 49 3.97 -16.43 -6.38
N LYS A 50 4.11 -17.75 -6.23
CA LYS A 50 4.40 -18.64 -7.36
C LYS A 50 3.35 -18.55 -8.45
N LYS A 51 2.06 -18.50 -8.08
CA LYS A 51 0.95 -18.33 -9.03
C LYS A 51 1.06 -17.04 -9.82
N LEU A 52 1.29 -15.89 -9.16
CA LEU A 52 1.43 -14.61 -9.85
C LEU A 52 2.70 -14.48 -10.68
N LEU A 53 3.78 -15.19 -10.31
CA LEU A 53 5.01 -15.20 -11.09
C LEU A 53 4.92 -16.11 -12.33
N SER A 54 4.14 -17.20 -12.25
CA SER A 54 3.93 -18.13 -13.38
C SER A 54 2.92 -17.59 -14.41
N ASP A 55 2.08 -16.63 -14.02
CA ASP A 55 1.12 -16.00 -14.93
C ASP A 55 1.84 -14.90 -15.77
N ASP A 56 2.45 -15.29 -16.88
CA ASP A 56 3.01 -14.38 -17.90
C ASP A 56 1.88 -13.96 -18.85
N ASN A 57 1.02 -13.05 -18.39
CA ASN A 57 -0.01 -12.45 -19.21
C ASN A 57 0.53 -11.18 -19.88
N ASP A 58 0.47 -11.10 -21.20
CA ASP A 58 0.85 -9.91 -21.99
C ASP A 58 0.06 -8.66 -21.56
N ASP A 59 -1.18 -8.85 -21.08
CA ASP A 59 -2.06 -7.77 -20.61
C ASP A 59 -1.74 -7.25 -19.19
N LEU A 60 -0.77 -7.84 -18.48
CA LEU A 60 -0.41 -7.49 -17.10
C LEU A 60 -1.62 -7.44 -16.14
N GLU A 61 -2.63 -8.27 -16.40
CA GLU A 61 -3.85 -8.40 -15.60
C GLU A 61 -3.80 -9.71 -14.78
N TYR A 62 -3.96 -9.60 -13.46
CA TYR A 62 -3.82 -10.72 -12.54
C TYR A 62 -4.98 -10.79 -11.57
N ILE A 63 -5.31 -11.99 -11.11
CA ILE A 63 -6.34 -12.23 -10.09
C ILE A 63 -5.69 -12.84 -8.86
N LEU A 64 -5.67 -12.08 -7.77
CA LEU A 64 -5.19 -12.54 -6.48
C LEU A 64 -6.36 -13.10 -5.67
N THR A 65 -6.23 -14.36 -5.24
CA THR A 65 -7.21 -15.02 -4.38
C THR A 65 -6.83 -14.80 -2.91
N LEU A 66 -7.79 -14.36 -2.10
CA LEU A 66 -7.61 -14.07 -0.68
C LEU A 66 -8.13 -15.24 0.17
N ASP A 67 -7.57 -15.42 1.36
CA ASP A 67 -8.05 -16.40 2.34
C ASP A 67 -9.23 -15.83 3.16
N ASN A 68 -9.16 -14.53 3.49
CA ASN A 68 -10.15 -13.83 4.29
C ASN A 68 -10.88 -12.77 3.46
N GLU A 69 -12.21 -12.63 3.65
CA GLU A 69 -13.02 -11.61 2.97
C GLU A 69 -12.91 -10.24 3.61
N SER A 70 -12.73 -10.21 4.91
CA SER A 70 -12.68 -8.96 5.66
C SER A 70 -11.50 -8.93 6.61
N ASN A 71 -10.91 -7.75 6.73
CA ASN A 71 -9.94 -7.46 7.77
C ASN A 71 -10.07 -5.99 8.17
N TYR A 72 -10.01 -5.72 9.49
CA TYR A 72 -10.26 -4.41 10.10
C TYR A 72 -11.58 -3.82 9.57
N ASN A 73 -11.50 -2.76 8.75
CA ASN A 73 -12.65 -2.04 8.21
C ASN A 73 -12.77 -2.17 6.69
N THR A 74 -12.06 -3.11 6.08
CA THR A 74 -12.11 -3.36 4.63
C THR A 74 -12.67 -4.75 4.35
N THR A 75 -13.74 -4.82 3.56
CA THR A 75 -14.35 -6.08 3.10
C THR A 75 -14.14 -6.20 1.60
N ILE A 76 -13.61 -7.36 1.18
CA ILE A 76 -13.39 -7.70 -0.23
C ILE A 76 -14.29 -8.86 -0.59
N GLU A 77 -15.36 -8.56 -1.29
CA GLU A 77 -16.34 -9.55 -1.74
C GLU A 77 -15.69 -10.59 -2.65
N ASN A 78 -16.14 -11.84 -2.54
CA ASN A 78 -15.68 -12.98 -3.34
C ASN A 78 -14.19 -13.36 -3.15
N LYS A 79 -13.50 -12.85 -2.14
CA LYS A 79 -12.08 -13.17 -1.85
C LYS A 79 -11.16 -12.99 -3.07
N GLN A 80 -11.46 -12.06 -3.95
CA GLN A 80 -10.69 -11.83 -5.16
C GLN A 80 -10.37 -10.34 -5.34
N VAL A 81 -9.10 -10.09 -5.64
CA VAL A 81 -8.59 -8.77 -6.01
C VAL A 81 -8.13 -8.81 -7.46
N TYR A 82 -8.62 -7.88 -8.25
CA TYR A 82 -8.25 -7.75 -9.65
C TYR A 82 -7.12 -6.73 -9.75
N ILE A 83 -5.93 -7.19 -10.13
CA ILE A 83 -4.71 -6.40 -10.22
C ILE A 83 -4.44 -6.13 -11.69
N LYS A 84 -4.19 -4.88 -12.06
CA LYS A 84 -3.69 -4.50 -13.38
C LYS A 84 -2.54 -3.53 -13.26
N ILE A 85 -1.45 -3.84 -13.95
CA ILE A 85 -0.24 -3.02 -13.99
C ILE A 85 -0.21 -2.27 -15.31
N PHE A 86 -0.13 -0.94 -15.25
CA PHE A 86 0.02 -0.07 -16.42
C PHE A 86 1.42 0.53 -16.39
N ASP A 87 2.26 0.05 -17.28
CA ASP A 87 3.67 0.46 -17.40
C ASP A 87 3.84 1.74 -18.21
N TYR A 88 2.89 2.64 -18.08
CA TYR A 88 2.92 3.95 -18.72
C TYR A 88 2.22 5.02 -17.88
N LYS A 89 2.51 6.27 -18.20
CA LYS A 89 1.92 7.43 -17.54
C LYS A 89 0.48 7.66 -18.01
N ILE A 90 -0.45 7.75 -17.06
CA ILE A 90 -1.86 8.03 -17.31
C ILE A 90 -2.11 9.53 -17.16
N THR A 91 -2.42 10.20 -18.27
CA THR A 91 -2.72 11.63 -18.30
C THR A 91 -4.22 11.92 -18.31
N SER A 92 -5.00 11.08 -19.02
CA SER A 92 -6.46 11.21 -19.13
C SER A 92 -7.13 9.84 -19.10
N ILE A 93 -8.38 9.80 -18.67
CA ILE A 93 -9.16 8.57 -18.61
C ILE A 93 -10.41 8.76 -19.45
N ASN A 94 -10.51 7.95 -20.49
CA ASN A 94 -11.69 7.82 -21.34
C ASN A 94 -12.27 6.43 -21.17
N LYS A 95 -13.57 6.25 -21.44
CA LYS A 95 -14.22 4.95 -21.37
C LYS A 95 -13.55 3.89 -22.27
N ASN A 96 -13.02 4.31 -23.41
CA ASN A 96 -12.32 3.45 -24.38
C ASN A 96 -10.81 3.32 -24.11
N SER A 97 -10.32 3.84 -23.01
CA SER A 97 -8.91 3.61 -22.61
C SER A 97 -8.80 2.27 -21.87
N ALA A 98 -7.63 1.60 -21.96
CA ALA A 98 -7.39 0.32 -21.30
C ALA A 98 -7.73 0.35 -19.79
N ILE A 99 -7.51 1.49 -19.12
CA ILE A 99 -7.90 1.68 -17.73
C ILE A 99 -9.44 1.83 -17.58
N GLY A 100 -10.10 2.54 -18.51
CA GLY A 100 -11.55 2.69 -18.52
C GLY A 100 -12.26 1.35 -18.75
N GLU A 101 -11.78 0.55 -19.67
CA GLU A 101 -12.26 -0.81 -19.94
C GLU A 101 -12.07 -1.72 -18.71
N PHE A 102 -10.91 -1.69 -18.06
CA PHE A 102 -10.65 -2.45 -16.85
C PHE A 102 -11.60 -2.05 -15.70
N ILE A 103 -11.83 -0.76 -15.49
CA ILE A 103 -12.74 -0.26 -14.47
C ILE A 103 -14.17 -0.69 -14.75
N THR A 104 -14.58 -0.64 -16.02
CA THR A 104 -15.95 -1.02 -16.45
C THR A 104 -16.16 -2.54 -16.38
N LYS A 105 -15.15 -3.33 -16.81
CA LYS A 105 -15.17 -4.80 -16.76
C LYS A 105 -15.38 -5.33 -15.32
N TYR A 106 -14.77 -4.67 -14.33
CA TYR A 106 -14.82 -5.07 -12.93
C TYR A 106 -15.55 -4.06 -12.03
N ASN A 107 -16.63 -3.46 -12.50
CA ASN A 107 -17.27 -2.31 -11.83
C ASN A 107 -17.59 -2.54 -10.35
N SER A 108 -18.11 -3.70 -9.95
CA SER A 108 -18.49 -4.01 -8.57
C SER A 108 -17.38 -4.66 -7.73
N LYS A 109 -16.22 -4.97 -8.34
CA LYS A 109 -15.17 -5.76 -7.70
C LYS A 109 -14.04 -4.89 -7.18
N TYR A 110 -13.26 -5.45 -6.26
CA TYR A 110 -12.09 -4.75 -5.70
C TYR A 110 -10.94 -4.74 -6.71
N LYS A 111 -10.49 -3.54 -7.07
CA LYS A 111 -9.47 -3.31 -8.09
C LYS A 111 -8.21 -2.74 -7.48
N PHE A 112 -7.09 -3.31 -7.84
CA PHE A 112 -5.77 -2.83 -7.47
C PHE A 112 -5.02 -2.40 -8.73
N ILE A 113 -4.85 -1.10 -8.90
CA ILE A 113 -4.31 -0.50 -10.11
C ILE A 113 -2.90 0.00 -9.82
N VAL A 114 -1.93 -0.50 -10.56
CA VAL A 114 -0.53 -0.07 -10.50
C VAL A 114 -0.21 0.73 -11.74
N VAL A 115 0.36 1.93 -11.58
CA VAL A 115 0.66 2.84 -12.70
C VAL A 115 2.07 3.39 -12.57
N GLU A 116 2.74 3.68 -13.69
CA GLU A 116 4.02 4.37 -13.63
C GLU A 116 3.87 5.77 -13.02
N ASN A 117 2.94 6.55 -13.54
CA ASN A 117 2.58 7.85 -13.00
C ASN A 117 1.13 8.20 -13.37
N ILE A 118 0.45 8.96 -12.52
CA ILE A 118 -0.93 9.37 -12.73
C ILE A 118 -1.14 10.84 -12.38
N ASN A 119 -1.97 11.52 -13.15
CA ASN A 119 -2.36 12.90 -12.89
C ASN A 119 -3.45 12.95 -11.80
N GLN A 120 -3.41 13.93 -10.90
CA GLN A 120 -4.40 14.11 -9.82
C GLN A 120 -5.86 14.18 -10.31
N LYS A 121 -6.07 14.75 -11.51
CA LYS A 121 -7.41 14.77 -12.13
C LYS A 121 -7.89 13.37 -12.48
N SER A 122 -7.01 12.56 -13.09
CA SER A 122 -7.31 11.18 -13.46
C SER A 122 -7.52 10.28 -12.24
N GLU A 123 -6.73 10.47 -11.20
CA GLU A 123 -6.90 9.76 -9.93
C GLU A 123 -8.29 10.03 -9.31
N LYS A 124 -8.73 11.28 -9.25
CA LYS A 124 -10.08 11.64 -8.78
C LYS A 124 -11.18 11.01 -9.62
N VAL A 125 -10.99 10.93 -10.94
CA VAL A 125 -11.95 10.28 -11.86
C VAL A 125 -12.08 8.78 -11.53
N ILE A 126 -10.98 8.06 -11.29
CA ILE A 126 -11.04 6.63 -10.91
C ILE A 126 -11.82 6.45 -9.60
N TYR A 127 -11.53 7.25 -8.59
CA TYR A 127 -12.26 7.18 -7.31
C TYR A 127 -13.74 7.56 -7.43
N SER A 128 -14.11 8.40 -8.40
CA SER A 128 -15.52 8.74 -8.65
C SER A 128 -16.30 7.60 -9.33
N TYR A 129 -15.62 6.82 -10.19
CA TYR A 129 -16.25 5.65 -10.82
C TYR A 129 -16.48 4.51 -9.84
N ASN A 130 -15.56 4.28 -8.92
CA ASN A 130 -15.69 3.20 -7.94
C ASN A 130 -14.83 3.43 -6.69
N THR A 131 -15.47 3.36 -5.52
CA THR A 131 -14.83 3.47 -4.20
C THR A 131 -13.99 2.25 -3.82
N LYS A 132 -14.16 1.11 -4.51
CA LYS A 132 -13.43 -0.15 -4.27
C LYS A 132 -12.15 -0.26 -5.12
N SER A 133 -11.55 0.87 -5.51
CA SER A 133 -10.32 0.89 -6.29
C SER A 133 -9.17 1.48 -5.48
N GLU A 134 -8.03 0.83 -5.50
CA GLU A 134 -6.77 1.37 -4.97
C GLU A 134 -5.78 1.61 -6.10
N ILE A 135 -5.06 2.73 -6.01
CA ILE A 135 -4.09 3.13 -7.01
C ILE A 135 -2.73 3.29 -6.34
N PHE A 136 -1.72 2.61 -6.87
CA PHE A 136 -0.34 2.74 -6.44
C PHE A 136 0.57 3.07 -7.62
N LYS A 137 1.63 3.82 -7.36
CA LYS A 137 2.69 4.02 -8.34
C LYS A 137 3.66 2.85 -8.30
N ILE A 138 4.24 2.50 -9.46
CA ILE A 138 5.29 1.49 -9.56
C ILE A 138 6.40 1.73 -8.53
N GLN A 139 6.85 2.98 -8.39
CA GLN A 139 7.90 3.37 -7.45
C GLN A 139 7.54 3.08 -5.98
N GLU A 140 6.27 3.18 -5.60
CA GLU A 140 5.79 2.93 -4.23
C GLU A 140 5.80 1.43 -3.89
N LEU A 141 5.74 0.55 -4.90
CA LEU A 141 5.70 -0.90 -4.75
C LEU A 141 7.04 -1.59 -5.03
N MET A 142 8.06 -0.86 -5.51
CA MET A 142 9.40 -1.42 -5.71
C MET A 142 10.07 -1.85 -4.42
N ILE A 143 9.71 -1.24 -3.30
CA ILE A 143 10.25 -1.53 -1.98
C ILE A 143 9.07 -1.73 -1.02
N ASN A 144 9.13 -2.80 -0.22
CA ASN A 144 8.16 -2.97 0.86
C ASN A 144 8.51 -2.01 2.01
N ILE A 145 7.79 -0.89 2.09
CA ILE A 145 8.08 0.19 3.04
C ILE A 145 8.03 -0.28 4.51
N VAL A 146 7.22 -1.28 4.82
CA VAL A 146 7.03 -1.78 6.19
C VAL A 146 8.21 -2.63 6.67
N ASP A 147 8.99 -3.21 5.74
CA ASP A 147 10.17 -4.01 6.05
C ASP A 147 11.40 -3.12 6.31
N HIS A 148 11.30 -1.81 6.09
CA HIS A 148 12.43 -0.90 6.27
C HIS A 148 12.71 -0.66 7.76
N VAL A 149 13.98 -0.78 8.17
CA VAL A 149 14.43 -0.70 9.59
C VAL A 149 13.99 0.59 10.29
N LEU A 150 13.93 1.71 9.58
CA LEU A 150 13.54 3.01 10.14
C LEU A 150 12.02 3.18 10.26
N VAL A 151 11.23 2.30 9.65
CA VAL A 151 9.77 2.37 9.73
C VAL A 151 9.29 1.57 10.95
N PRO A 152 8.72 2.24 11.95
CA PRO A 152 8.23 1.56 13.14
C PRO A 152 7.04 0.66 12.80
N LYS A 153 6.79 -0.34 13.63
CA LYS A 153 5.65 -1.23 13.45
C LYS A 153 4.34 -0.46 13.63
N HIS A 154 3.49 -0.51 12.62
CA HIS A 154 2.16 0.08 12.62
C HIS A 154 1.11 -1.01 12.75
N ILE A 155 0.13 -0.80 13.61
CA ILE A 155 -0.99 -1.71 13.86
C ILE A 155 -2.28 -0.89 13.75
N VAL A 156 -3.12 -1.25 12.80
CA VAL A 156 -4.45 -0.63 12.66
C VAL A 156 -5.35 -1.23 13.74
N LEU A 157 -5.96 -0.39 14.53
CA LEU A 157 -6.86 -0.82 15.61
C LEU A 157 -8.29 -0.95 15.10
N THR A 158 -9.00 -1.91 15.65
CA THR A 158 -10.45 -2.00 15.47
C THR A 158 -11.14 -0.82 16.15
N GLU A 159 -12.38 -0.53 15.79
CA GLU A 159 -13.15 0.57 16.38
C GLU A 159 -13.29 0.40 17.90
N LYS A 160 -13.48 -0.83 18.36
CA LYS A 160 -13.57 -1.15 19.79
C LYS A 160 -12.26 -0.85 20.51
N GLU A 161 -11.15 -1.40 20.04
CA GLU A 161 -9.82 -1.14 20.63
C GLU A 161 -9.47 0.35 20.62
N GLY A 162 -9.85 1.06 19.54
CA GLY A 162 -9.65 2.50 19.45
C GLY A 162 -10.43 3.28 20.51
N ASN A 163 -11.66 2.89 20.81
CA ASN A 163 -12.48 3.50 21.85
C ASN A 163 -11.94 3.17 23.25
N ASP A 164 -11.52 1.94 23.50
CA ASP A 164 -10.92 1.52 24.79
C ASP A 164 -9.66 2.36 25.11
N ILE A 165 -8.86 2.68 24.08
CA ILE A 165 -7.69 3.56 24.22
C ILE A 165 -8.09 5.00 24.52
N LEU A 166 -9.09 5.54 23.83
CA LEU A 166 -9.58 6.90 24.09
C LEU A 166 -10.09 7.04 25.52
N GLU A 167 -10.79 6.04 26.04
CA GLU A 167 -11.24 6.01 27.44
C GLU A 167 -10.07 5.91 28.41
N ALA A 168 -9.10 5.03 28.15
CA ALA A 168 -7.92 4.84 29.01
C ALA A 168 -7.08 6.12 29.14
N TYR A 169 -7.00 6.91 28.08
CA TYR A 169 -6.28 8.21 28.08
C TYR A 169 -7.17 9.40 28.40
N CYS A 170 -8.46 9.21 28.70
CA CYS A 170 -9.44 10.27 28.89
C CYS A 170 -9.42 11.30 27.76
N ALA A 171 -9.13 10.87 26.52
CA ALA A 171 -8.91 11.73 25.36
C ALA A 171 -10.07 11.62 24.35
N LYS A 172 -10.27 12.68 23.57
CA LYS A 172 -11.22 12.70 22.45
C LYS A 172 -10.46 12.49 21.14
N LYS A 173 -11.12 11.94 20.10
CA LYS A 173 -10.53 11.77 18.77
C LYS A 173 -9.87 13.04 18.21
N LYS A 174 -10.40 14.22 18.55
CA LYS A 174 -9.86 15.52 18.11
C LYS A 174 -8.52 15.93 18.76
N ASP A 175 -8.23 15.36 19.92
CA ASP A 175 -7.05 15.68 20.72
C ASP A 175 -5.87 14.74 20.39
N MET A 176 -6.13 13.72 19.54
CA MET A 176 -5.12 12.76 19.12
C MET A 176 -4.17 13.35 18.05
N PRO A 177 -2.89 12.95 18.08
CA PRO A 177 -1.95 13.27 17.01
C PRO A 177 -2.45 12.73 15.66
N LEU A 178 -2.24 13.52 14.59
CA LEU A 178 -2.78 13.22 13.28
C LEU A 178 -1.84 12.35 12.44
N LEU A 179 -2.42 11.46 11.63
CA LEU A 179 -1.76 10.73 10.55
C LEU A 179 -2.52 11.02 9.26
N LEU A 180 -1.83 11.46 8.23
CA LEU A 180 -2.48 11.74 6.94
C LEU A 180 -2.86 10.46 6.22
N SER A 181 -4.04 10.41 5.61
CA SER A 181 -4.43 9.30 4.74
C SER A 181 -3.56 9.16 3.48
N THR A 182 -2.78 10.20 3.15
CA THR A 182 -1.79 10.19 2.07
C THR A 182 -0.41 9.70 2.51
N ASP A 183 -0.21 9.45 3.81
CA ASP A 183 1.03 8.86 4.31
C ASP A 183 1.26 7.49 3.66
N PRO A 184 2.50 7.17 3.21
CA PRO A 184 2.78 5.90 2.56
C PRO A 184 2.39 4.68 3.38
N VAL A 185 2.57 4.71 4.71
CA VAL A 185 2.20 3.59 5.59
C VAL A 185 0.69 3.52 5.77
N ALA A 186 0.00 4.66 5.89
CA ALA A 186 -1.46 4.71 5.95
C ALA A 186 -2.09 4.16 4.65
N ARG A 187 -1.51 4.49 3.49
CA ARG A 187 -1.92 3.92 2.19
C ARG A 187 -1.61 2.43 2.10
N TYR A 188 -0.43 2.01 2.57
CA TYR A 188 -0.03 0.61 2.59
C TYR A 188 -1.04 -0.27 3.32
N TYR A 189 -1.57 0.17 4.46
CA TYR A 189 -2.61 -0.54 5.23
C TYR A 189 -4.04 -0.16 4.83
N ASN A 190 -4.25 0.68 3.80
CA ASN A 190 -5.56 1.20 3.37
C ASN A 190 -6.37 1.80 4.53
N MET A 191 -5.69 2.55 5.40
CA MET A 191 -6.32 3.17 6.56
C MET A 191 -7.31 4.27 6.13
N LYS A 192 -8.47 4.28 6.76
CA LYS A 192 -9.54 5.25 6.48
C LYS A 192 -9.56 6.37 7.52
N GLY A 193 -10.09 7.53 7.11
CA GLY A 193 -10.25 8.65 8.04
C GLY A 193 -11.09 8.28 9.27
N GLY A 194 -10.60 8.60 10.47
CA GLY A 194 -11.22 8.29 11.75
C GLY A 194 -10.72 7.02 12.43
N GLU A 195 -9.90 6.21 11.74
CA GLU A 195 -9.26 5.04 12.33
C GLU A 195 -8.06 5.45 13.19
N ILE A 196 -7.80 4.67 14.23
CA ILE A 196 -6.67 4.86 15.13
C ILE A 196 -5.59 3.83 14.80
N CYS A 197 -4.36 4.32 14.66
CA CYS A 197 -3.19 3.50 14.43
C CYS A 197 -2.28 3.53 15.65
N LYS A 198 -1.88 2.34 16.12
CA LYS A 198 -0.84 2.15 17.15
C LYS A 198 0.50 1.99 16.47
N ILE A 199 1.46 2.81 16.85
CA ILE A 199 2.82 2.84 16.31
C ILE A 199 3.78 2.44 17.44
N ILE A 200 4.52 1.36 17.27
CA ILE A 200 5.50 0.89 18.25
C ILE A 200 6.86 1.45 17.86
N ARG A 201 7.39 2.35 18.68
CA ARG A 201 8.68 2.99 18.45
C ARG A 201 9.72 2.49 19.43
N ALA A 202 10.94 2.27 18.94
CA ALA A 202 12.07 2.04 19.81
C ALA A 202 12.37 3.31 20.64
N SER A 203 12.56 3.14 21.94
CA SER A 203 12.91 4.20 22.89
C SER A 203 14.14 3.76 23.68
N VAL A 204 15.08 4.69 23.84
CA VAL A 204 16.31 4.43 24.60
C VAL A 204 16.00 4.15 26.10
N MET A 205 14.96 4.76 26.62
CA MET A 205 14.60 4.61 28.04
C MET A 205 13.66 3.43 28.35
N THR A 206 12.70 3.15 27.43
CA THR A 206 11.63 2.18 27.68
C THR A 206 11.65 1.01 26.71
N CYS A 207 12.72 0.84 25.96
CA CYS A 207 12.88 -0.14 24.88
C CYS A 207 11.85 0.04 23.76
N GLU A 208 10.56 -0.11 24.04
CA GLU A 208 9.47 0.09 23.11
C GLU A 208 8.37 0.94 23.74
N THR A 209 7.93 1.96 23.00
CA THR A 209 6.84 2.85 23.46
C THR A 209 5.74 2.89 22.41
N PRO A 210 4.48 2.61 22.78
CA PRO A 210 3.35 2.75 21.88
C PRO A 210 2.96 4.23 21.73
N PHE A 211 2.79 4.66 20.48
CA PHE A 211 2.20 5.94 20.08
C PHE A 211 0.91 5.69 19.33
N TYR A 212 -0.06 6.56 19.51
CA TYR A 212 -1.36 6.47 18.85
C TYR A 212 -1.56 7.68 17.96
N ARG A 213 -2.06 7.46 16.74
CA ARG A 213 -2.41 8.51 15.80
C ARG A 213 -3.76 8.24 15.18
N ILE A 214 -4.53 9.29 14.92
CA ILE A 214 -5.79 9.20 14.19
C ILE A 214 -5.58 9.55 12.73
N VAL A 215 -6.14 8.74 11.84
CA VAL A 215 -6.06 8.98 10.39
C VAL A 215 -7.02 10.08 9.99
N VAL A 216 -6.53 11.07 9.23
CA VAL A 216 -7.33 12.19 8.73
C VAL A 216 -7.17 12.36 7.23
N LYS A 217 -8.24 12.77 6.55
CA LYS A 217 -8.18 13.14 5.12
C LYS A 217 -7.50 14.49 4.96
N THR A 218 -6.69 14.64 3.93
CA THR A 218 -5.95 15.89 3.64
C THR A 218 -6.86 17.14 3.58
N ASN A 219 -8.09 16.98 3.11
CA ASN A 219 -9.05 18.10 3.02
C ASN A 219 -9.58 18.56 4.39
N SER A 220 -9.49 17.73 5.43
CA SER A 220 -9.98 18.05 6.77
C SER A 220 -9.05 19.00 7.53
N ILE A 221 -7.81 19.16 7.08
CA ILE A 221 -6.83 20.06 7.72
C ILE A 221 -7.00 21.50 7.23
N LYS A 222 -7.34 21.69 5.95
CA LYS A 222 -7.55 23.02 5.36
C LYS A 222 -8.79 23.76 5.89
N ALA A 223 -9.70 23.06 6.56
CA ALA A 223 -10.90 23.64 7.14
C ALA A 223 -10.70 24.16 8.58
N LYS A 224 -9.50 24.00 9.16
CA LYS A 224 -9.17 24.41 10.55
C LYS A 224 -8.12 25.52 10.64
N THR A 225 -7.64 26.03 9.50
CA THR A 225 -6.79 27.24 9.38
C THR A 225 -7.59 28.37 8.75
#